data_2257c1f922c745a6440a25a3a6f93fe2
#
_entry.id   2257c1f922c745a6440a25a3a6f93fe2
#
_cell.length_a   1.000
_cell.length_b   1.000
_cell.length_c   1.000
_cell.angle_alpha   90.00
_cell.angle_beta   90.00
_cell.angle_gamma   90.00
#
_symmetry.space_group_name_H-M   'P 1'
#
loop_
_entity.id
_entity.type
_entity.pdbx_description
1 polymer ?
#
loop_
_entity_poly.entity_id
_entity_poly.type
_entity_poly.pdbx_seq_one_letter_code
_entity_poly.pdbx_strand_id
1 'polypeptide(L)'
;MQANTYSLETIRKDFPVLNRRVRDDKKLVYLDNAATTQKPNQVIDAITDYYQNHNSNIHRAVHALAEESTEAFEVTRDKVANFLNIQNREEIVFVKGTTEAINLVAYAWGRDNVQKGDVVITTEYEHHSNIVPWQLLTQDRGAELKYIDIDDNGELMLEQLDEYLATGKVKLVAISHVSNVLGTITDVQKVIKKCKNAGAKILVDGAQAVPHMKVDITNLGCDFYAFSAHKMLGPCLLYTSDAADE
;
A
#
# COMPACT_ATOMS: atom_id res chain seq x y z
N MET A 1 -13.72 3.50 30.73
CA MET A 1 -12.55 3.29 29.84
C MET A 1 -11.58 4.44 30.10
N GLN A 2 -10.43 4.15 30.74
CA GLN A 2 -9.39 5.16 30.92
C GLN A 2 -8.83 5.49 29.53
N ALA A 3 -8.92 6.75 29.13
CA ALA A 3 -8.22 7.23 27.94
C ALA A 3 -6.72 7.01 28.18
N ASN A 4 -6.09 6.13 27.39
CA ASN A 4 -4.67 5.98 27.36
C ASN A 4 -4.10 7.32 26.85
N THR A 5 -3.70 8.18 27.76
CA THR A 5 -3.03 9.46 27.45
C THR A 5 -1.62 9.13 26.95
N TYR A 6 -1.47 9.04 25.62
CA TYR A 6 -0.15 8.91 25.01
C TYR A 6 0.69 10.14 25.34
N SER A 7 1.77 9.95 26.04
CA SER A 7 2.75 11.01 26.27
C SER A 7 3.62 11.16 25.01
N LEU A 8 3.56 12.33 24.38
CA LEU A 8 4.41 12.65 23.23
C LEU A 8 5.91 12.51 23.57
N GLU A 9 6.30 12.86 24.78
CA GLU A 9 7.70 12.71 25.21
C GLU A 9 8.13 11.25 25.28
N THR A 10 7.24 10.35 25.71
CA THR A 10 7.51 8.91 25.76
C THR A 10 7.63 8.34 24.35
N ILE A 11 6.67 8.66 23.47
CA ILE A 11 6.69 8.18 22.08
C ILE A 11 7.94 8.69 21.34
N ARG A 12 8.32 9.96 21.53
CA ARG A 12 9.51 10.52 20.86
C ARG A 12 10.81 9.83 21.24
N LYS A 13 10.92 9.24 22.44
CA LYS A 13 12.11 8.50 22.88
C LYS A 13 12.32 7.22 22.06
N ASP A 14 11.27 6.64 21.51
CA ASP A 14 11.35 5.47 20.66
C ASP A 14 11.99 5.76 19.29
N PHE A 15 12.05 7.03 18.87
CA PHE A 15 12.58 7.45 17.55
C PHE A 15 13.94 8.13 17.70
N PRO A 16 15.05 7.40 17.61
CA PRO A 16 16.40 7.93 17.89
C PRO A 16 16.79 9.09 16.97
N VAL A 17 16.34 9.07 15.71
CA VAL A 17 16.62 10.13 14.74
C VAL A 17 16.08 11.50 15.17
N LEU A 18 14.99 11.54 15.95
CA LEU A 18 14.38 12.80 16.40
C LEU A 18 15.22 13.55 17.45
N ASN A 19 16.27 12.89 17.99
CA ASN A 19 17.23 13.53 18.88
C ASN A 19 18.39 14.19 18.12
N ARG A 20 18.46 13.97 16.81
CA ARG A 20 19.53 14.51 15.97
C ARG A 20 19.40 16.04 15.85
N ARG A 21 20.53 16.71 15.84
CA ARG A 21 20.66 18.09 15.41
C ARG A 21 21.06 18.15 13.94
N VAL A 22 20.55 19.14 13.24
CA VAL A 22 20.76 19.36 11.81
C VAL A 22 21.45 20.72 11.61
N ARG A 23 21.42 21.26 10.40
CA ARG A 23 22.11 22.49 10.00
C ARG A 23 22.03 23.56 11.10
N ASP A 24 23.16 24.23 11.36
CA ASP A 24 23.28 25.29 12.38
C ASP A 24 22.89 24.85 13.81
N ASP A 25 23.14 23.58 14.13
CA ASP A 25 22.82 22.98 15.44
C ASP A 25 21.32 23.07 15.82
N LYS A 26 20.43 23.15 14.84
CA LYS A 26 18.97 23.18 15.06
C LYS A 26 18.44 21.79 15.36
N LYS A 27 17.40 21.73 16.20
CA LYS A 27 16.65 20.47 16.44
C LYS A 27 15.96 20.02 15.16
N LEU A 28 16.05 18.72 14.86
CA LEU A 28 15.33 18.14 13.73
C LEU A 28 13.82 18.30 13.88
N VAL A 29 13.18 18.85 12.86
CA VAL A 29 11.74 18.79 12.64
C VAL A 29 11.51 18.01 11.35
N TYR A 30 10.83 16.86 11.45
CA TYR A 30 10.56 15.97 10.33
C TYR A 30 9.05 15.94 10.07
N LEU A 31 8.62 16.42 8.92
CA LEU A 31 7.21 16.55 8.52
C LEU A 31 6.88 15.78 7.23
N ASP A 32 7.82 14.96 6.73
CA ASP A 32 7.69 14.23 5.47
C ASP A 32 7.33 12.74 5.68
N ASN A 33 6.39 12.48 6.61
CA ASN A 33 5.98 11.10 6.91
C ASN A 33 5.13 10.47 5.78
N ALA A 34 4.54 11.28 4.91
CA ALA A 34 3.81 10.79 3.73
C ALA A 34 4.74 10.12 2.71
N ALA A 35 6.00 10.56 2.62
CA ALA A 35 7.03 9.91 1.82
C ALA A 35 7.54 8.64 2.50
N THR A 36 8.02 8.73 3.75
CA THR A 36 8.43 7.60 4.59
C THR A 36 8.41 8.00 6.06
N THR A 37 8.06 7.07 6.95
CA THR A 37 8.12 7.32 8.40
C THR A 37 9.51 7.08 8.95
N GLN A 38 9.85 7.75 10.05
CA GLN A 38 11.02 7.37 10.85
C GLN A 38 10.79 6.03 11.55
N LYS A 39 11.87 5.32 11.88
CA LYS A 39 11.80 3.98 12.45
C LYS A 39 12.01 4.03 13.96
N PRO A 40 11.13 3.40 14.74
CA PRO A 40 11.31 3.30 16.19
C PRO A 40 12.39 2.27 16.55
N ASN A 41 12.93 2.38 17.75
CA ASN A 41 13.94 1.45 18.28
C ASN A 41 13.51 -0.01 18.13
N GLN A 42 12.24 -0.33 18.40
CA GLN A 42 11.69 -1.68 18.30
C GLN A 42 11.90 -2.31 16.92
N VAL A 43 11.79 -1.51 15.85
CA VAL A 43 12.01 -1.98 14.47
C VAL A 43 13.51 -2.11 14.18
N ILE A 44 14.33 -1.15 14.64
CA ILE A 44 15.77 -1.17 14.45
C ILE A 44 16.37 -2.39 15.18
N ASP A 45 15.97 -2.60 16.43
CA ASP A 45 16.45 -3.69 17.27
C ASP A 45 16.02 -5.06 16.71
N ALA A 46 14.79 -5.19 16.21
CA ALA A 46 14.31 -6.43 15.58
C ALA A 46 15.13 -6.81 14.33
N ILE A 47 15.50 -5.83 13.49
CA ILE A 47 16.37 -6.09 12.33
C ILE A 47 17.77 -6.49 12.78
N THR A 48 18.30 -5.80 13.77
CA THR A 48 19.62 -6.07 14.32
C THR A 48 19.67 -7.47 14.94
N ASP A 49 18.70 -7.82 15.77
CA ASP A 49 18.55 -9.12 16.39
C ASP A 49 18.44 -10.25 15.36
N TYR A 50 17.63 -10.05 14.31
CA TYR A 50 17.50 -11.01 13.22
C TYR A 50 18.86 -11.33 12.58
N TYR A 51 19.63 -10.31 12.20
CA TYR A 51 20.94 -10.53 11.57
C TYR A 51 22.00 -11.09 12.52
N GLN A 52 21.93 -10.76 13.80
CA GLN A 52 22.89 -11.26 14.78
C GLN A 52 22.60 -12.71 15.21
N ASN A 53 21.33 -13.12 15.27
CA ASN A 53 20.93 -14.34 15.96
C ASN A 53 20.12 -15.34 15.10
N HIS A 54 19.40 -14.90 14.06
CA HIS A 54 18.39 -15.73 13.39
C HIS A 54 18.52 -15.81 11.87
N ASN A 55 19.46 -15.08 11.25
CA ASN A 55 19.54 -14.95 9.78
C ASN A 55 19.68 -16.29 9.08
N SER A 56 18.62 -16.73 8.37
CA SER A 56 18.59 -17.96 7.60
C SER A 56 17.55 -17.90 6.47
N ASN A 57 17.66 -18.86 5.54
CA ASN A 57 16.63 -19.09 4.54
C ASN A 57 15.35 -19.63 5.18
N ILE A 58 14.21 -19.13 4.74
CA ILE A 58 12.90 -19.63 5.13
C ILE A 58 12.44 -20.79 4.22
N HIS A 59 11.60 -21.70 4.75
CA HIS A 59 10.89 -22.78 4.04
C HIS A 59 11.72 -23.88 3.38
N ARG A 60 13.07 -23.83 3.39
CA ARG A 60 13.90 -24.76 2.59
C ARG A 60 14.96 -25.55 3.33
N ALA A 61 15.11 -25.35 4.62
CA ALA A 61 16.13 -26.03 5.39
C ALA A 61 15.53 -26.61 6.70
N VAL A 62 16.12 -27.70 7.18
CA VAL A 62 15.70 -28.47 8.36
C VAL A 62 16.68 -28.30 9.53
N HIS A 63 17.18 -27.08 9.74
CA HIS A 63 18.02 -26.74 10.87
C HIS A 63 17.38 -25.63 11.70
N ALA A 64 17.73 -25.51 12.98
CA ALA A 64 17.09 -24.65 13.96
C ALA A 64 16.88 -23.19 13.46
N LEU A 65 17.91 -22.55 12.90
CA LEU A 65 17.80 -21.18 12.40
C LEU A 65 16.77 -21.02 11.26
N ALA A 66 16.64 -22.04 10.39
CA ALA A 66 15.65 -22.00 9.32
C ALA A 66 14.23 -22.18 9.84
N GLU A 67 14.05 -23.03 10.86
CA GLU A 67 12.77 -23.21 11.53
C GLU A 67 12.33 -21.94 12.24
N GLU A 68 13.22 -21.32 13.02
CA GLU A 68 12.98 -20.04 13.71
C GLU A 68 12.64 -18.91 12.74
N SER A 69 13.41 -18.77 11.64
CA SER A 69 13.17 -17.76 10.63
C SER A 69 11.84 -17.98 9.90
N THR A 70 11.50 -19.25 9.63
CA THR A 70 10.22 -19.61 8.99
C THR A 70 9.05 -19.29 9.91
N GLU A 71 9.14 -19.64 11.18
CA GLU A 71 8.12 -19.35 12.19
C GLU A 71 7.91 -17.82 12.32
N ALA A 72 8.99 -17.06 12.44
CA ALA A 72 8.93 -15.59 12.53
C ALA A 72 8.26 -14.96 11.29
N PHE A 73 8.56 -15.47 10.10
CA PHE A 73 7.95 -15.03 8.85
C PHE A 73 6.44 -15.31 8.83
N GLU A 74 6.03 -16.54 9.18
CA GLU A 74 4.63 -16.92 9.16
C GLU A 74 3.81 -16.22 10.27
N VAL A 75 4.37 -16.04 11.47
CA VAL A 75 3.77 -15.24 12.54
C VAL A 75 3.60 -13.77 12.10
N THR A 76 4.53 -13.23 11.33
CA THR A 76 4.39 -11.88 10.77
C THR A 76 3.23 -11.81 9.79
N ARG A 77 3.05 -12.83 8.94
CA ARG A 77 1.91 -12.94 8.03
C ARG A 77 0.58 -12.94 8.79
N ASP A 78 0.48 -13.73 9.86
CA ASP A 78 -0.70 -13.79 10.73
C ASP A 78 -1.00 -12.42 11.39
N LYS A 79 0.04 -11.74 11.86
CA LYS A 79 -0.11 -10.38 12.44
C LYS A 79 -0.63 -9.37 11.43
N VAL A 80 -0.15 -9.40 10.20
CA VAL A 80 -0.63 -8.53 9.13
C VAL A 80 -2.08 -8.86 8.77
N ALA A 81 -2.42 -10.15 8.65
CA ALA A 81 -3.79 -10.58 8.39
C ALA A 81 -4.76 -10.09 9.49
N ASN A 82 -4.40 -10.28 10.75
CA ASN A 82 -5.19 -9.81 11.89
C ASN A 82 -5.31 -8.27 11.93
N PHE A 83 -4.23 -7.55 11.63
CA PHE A 83 -4.22 -6.08 11.63
C PHE A 83 -5.18 -5.49 10.60
N LEU A 84 -5.34 -6.14 9.45
CA LEU A 84 -6.19 -5.74 8.34
C LEU A 84 -7.53 -6.48 8.28
N ASN A 85 -7.82 -7.33 9.27
CA ASN A 85 -9.01 -8.19 9.34
C ASN A 85 -9.18 -9.07 8.09
N ILE A 86 -8.09 -9.69 7.64
CA ILE A 86 -8.08 -10.66 6.54
C ILE A 86 -8.26 -12.05 7.11
N GLN A 87 -9.20 -12.85 6.54
CA GLN A 87 -9.57 -14.15 7.08
C GLN A 87 -8.55 -15.25 6.71
N ASN A 88 -8.00 -15.20 5.51
CA ASN A 88 -7.04 -16.17 5.02
C ASN A 88 -5.65 -15.52 4.89
N ARG A 89 -4.70 -15.98 5.69
CA ARG A 89 -3.32 -15.48 5.66
C ARG A 89 -2.63 -15.67 4.29
N GLU A 90 -3.07 -16.63 3.51
CA GLU A 90 -2.58 -16.91 2.16
C GLU A 90 -2.88 -15.77 1.18
N GLU A 91 -3.83 -14.88 1.50
CA GLU A 91 -4.10 -13.66 0.73
C GLU A 91 -3.02 -12.58 0.93
N ILE A 92 -2.13 -12.76 1.94
CA ILE A 92 -1.00 -11.84 2.17
C ILE A 92 0.18 -12.23 1.29
N VAL A 93 0.57 -11.34 0.40
CA VAL A 93 1.76 -11.48 -0.44
C VAL A 93 2.77 -10.41 -0.05
N PHE A 94 3.94 -10.82 0.44
CA PHE A 94 5.03 -9.91 0.75
C PHE A 94 5.80 -9.52 -0.51
N VAL A 95 5.91 -8.23 -0.74
CA VAL A 95 6.64 -7.59 -1.84
C VAL A 95 7.45 -6.42 -1.31
N LYS A 96 8.25 -5.77 -2.15
CA LYS A 96 9.11 -4.65 -1.72
C LYS A 96 8.32 -3.41 -1.27
N GLY A 97 7.08 -3.25 -1.72
CA GLY A 97 6.21 -2.15 -1.37
C GLY A 97 5.05 -2.01 -2.34
N THR A 98 4.27 -0.94 -2.20
CA THR A 98 3.06 -0.68 -3.00
C THR A 98 3.33 -0.70 -4.50
N THR A 99 4.44 -0.12 -4.95
CA THR A 99 4.81 -0.10 -6.38
C THR A 99 4.96 -1.51 -6.94
N GLU A 100 5.68 -2.41 -6.25
CA GLU A 100 5.80 -3.79 -6.71
C GLU A 100 4.46 -4.54 -6.61
N ALA A 101 3.67 -4.30 -5.57
CA ALA A 101 2.35 -4.91 -5.43
C ALA A 101 1.44 -4.58 -6.62
N ILE A 102 1.37 -3.30 -7.01
CA ILE A 102 0.54 -2.87 -8.15
C ILE A 102 1.09 -3.43 -9.47
N ASN A 103 2.41 -3.40 -9.68
CA ASN A 103 3.03 -4.01 -10.85
C ASN A 103 2.78 -5.53 -10.91
N LEU A 104 2.80 -6.23 -9.76
CA LEU A 104 2.50 -7.65 -9.69
C LEU A 104 1.04 -7.92 -10.14
N VAL A 105 0.07 -7.12 -9.72
CA VAL A 105 -1.32 -7.25 -10.18
C VAL A 105 -1.42 -6.97 -11.68
N ALA A 106 -0.78 -5.92 -12.17
CA ALA A 106 -0.78 -5.59 -13.59
C ALA A 106 -0.16 -6.72 -14.43
N TYR A 107 0.93 -7.32 -13.95
CA TYR A 107 1.64 -8.38 -14.65
C TYR A 107 0.94 -9.74 -14.54
N ALA A 108 0.58 -10.19 -13.32
CA ALA A 108 0.07 -11.53 -13.09
C ALA A 108 -1.42 -11.67 -13.43
N TRP A 109 -2.23 -10.65 -13.06
CA TRP A 109 -3.67 -10.67 -13.33
C TRP A 109 -4.02 -9.88 -14.59
N GLY A 110 -3.47 -8.68 -14.75
CA GLY A 110 -3.84 -7.77 -15.82
C GLY A 110 -3.59 -8.34 -17.21
N ARG A 111 -2.42 -8.97 -17.43
CA ARG A 111 -2.08 -9.56 -18.73
C ARG A 111 -3.04 -10.64 -19.19
N ASP A 112 -3.58 -11.42 -18.28
CA ASP A 112 -4.49 -12.51 -18.62
C ASP A 112 -5.95 -12.06 -18.75
N ASN A 113 -6.33 -10.95 -18.11
CA ASN A 113 -7.72 -10.53 -17.98
C ASN A 113 -8.08 -9.26 -18.75
N VAL A 114 -7.09 -8.46 -19.17
CA VAL A 114 -7.30 -7.24 -19.98
C VAL A 114 -6.94 -7.51 -21.42
N GLN A 115 -7.87 -7.23 -22.34
CA GLN A 115 -7.75 -7.49 -23.75
C GLN A 115 -8.04 -6.22 -24.59
N LYS A 116 -7.79 -6.31 -25.88
CA LYS A 116 -8.06 -5.21 -26.82
C LYS A 116 -9.50 -4.73 -26.75
N GLY A 117 -9.66 -3.43 -26.52
CA GLY A 117 -10.96 -2.77 -26.43
C GLY A 117 -11.57 -2.77 -25.03
N ASP A 118 -10.92 -3.41 -24.03
CA ASP A 118 -11.25 -3.27 -22.64
C ASP A 118 -10.80 -1.92 -22.08
N VAL A 119 -11.30 -1.56 -20.91
CA VAL A 119 -10.98 -0.31 -20.21
C VAL A 119 -10.41 -0.61 -18.83
N VAL A 120 -9.32 0.06 -18.48
CA VAL A 120 -8.81 0.21 -17.12
C VAL A 120 -9.05 1.64 -16.69
N ILE A 121 -9.50 1.84 -15.44
CA ILE A 121 -9.76 3.17 -14.90
C ILE A 121 -8.78 3.45 -13.77
N THR A 122 -8.25 4.66 -13.73
CA THR A 122 -7.50 5.24 -12.61
C THR A 122 -8.01 6.65 -12.32
N THR A 123 -7.34 7.42 -11.46
CA THR A 123 -7.77 8.79 -11.13
C THR A 123 -6.65 9.80 -11.36
N GLU A 124 -6.98 11.10 -11.43
CA GLU A 124 -5.99 12.15 -11.66
C GLU A 124 -5.04 12.38 -10.48
N TYR A 125 -5.43 12.03 -9.26
CA TYR A 125 -4.58 12.24 -8.08
C TYR A 125 -3.79 11.01 -7.62
N GLU A 126 -3.71 9.97 -8.46
CA GLU A 126 -2.94 8.78 -8.11
C GLU A 126 -1.44 9.06 -8.04
N HIS A 127 -0.76 8.34 -7.16
CA HIS A 127 0.69 8.22 -7.22
C HIS A 127 1.11 7.52 -8.52
N HIS A 128 2.27 7.89 -9.09
CA HIS A 128 2.77 7.28 -10.34
C HIS A 128 2.80 5.74 -10.29
N SER A 129 3.05 5.14 -9.11
CA SER A 129 2.97 3.68 -8.92
C SER A 129 1.61 3.08 -9.26
N ASN A 130 0.53 3.88 -9.21
CA ASN A 130 -0.84 3.46 -9.55
C ASN A 130 -1.35 4.09 -10.86
N ILE A 131 -0.45 4.61 -11.68
CA ILE A 131 -0.74 5.11 -13.04
C ILE A 131 0.09 4.33 -14.07
N VAL A 132 1.41 4.38 -13.94
CA VAL A 132 2.35 3.86 -14.94
C VAL A 132 2.14 2.37 -15.26
N PRO A 133 1.94 1.47 -14.30
CA PRO A 133 1.69 0.07 -14.60
C PRO A 133 0.46 -0.15 -15.49
N TRP A 134 -0.57 0.67 -15.29
CA TRP A 134 -1.80 0.60 -16.09
C TRP A 134 -1.63 1.18 -17.48
N GLN A 135 -0.83 2.25 -17.65
CA GLN A 135 -0.45 2.77 -18.96
C GLN A 135 0.29 1.70 -19.77
N LEU A 136 1.29 1.06 -19.17
CA LEU A 136 2.05 0.00 -19.82
C LEU A 136 1.17 -1.21 -20.17
N LEU A 137 0.31 -1.65 -19.25
CA LEU A 137 -0.60 -2.76 -19.47
C LEU A 137 -1.57 -2.47 -20.62
N THR A 138 -2.23 -1.31 -20.61
CA THR A 138 -3.22 -0.97 -21.61
C THR A 138 -2.58 -0.78 -23.00
N GLN A 139 -1.39 -0.20 -23.06
CA GLN A 139 -0.62 -0.11 -24.29
C GLN A 139 -0.25 -1.49 -24.84
N ASP A 140 0.26 -2.39 -24.00
CA ASP A 140 0.65 -3.76 -24.38
C ASP A 140 -0.55 -4.58 -24.86
N ARG A 141 -1.71 -4.40 -24.23
CA ARG A 141 -2.92 -5.19 -24.51
C ARG A 141 -3.85 -4.57 -25.56
N GLY A 142 -3.60 -3.34 -26.02
CA GLY A 142 -4.50 -2.59 -26.91
C GLY A 142 -5.82 -2.22 -26.24
N ALA A 143 -5.80 -2.04 -24.93
CA ALA A 143 -6.90 -1.56 -24.10
C ALA A 143 -6.82 -0.04 -23.93
N GLU A 144 -7.82 0.57 -23.32
CA GLU A 144 -7.86 1.99 -23.01
C GLU A 144 -7.62 2.23 -21.52
N LEU A 145 -6.83 3.26 -21.18
CA LEU A 145 -6.76 3.82 -19.84
C LEU A 145 -7.63 5.07 -19.77
N LYS A 146 -8.56 5.09 -18.82
CA LYS A 146 -9.43 6.24 -18.53
C LYS A 146 -9.11 6.79 -17.17
N TYR A 147 -9.31 8.09 -17.01
CA TYR A 147 -9.11 8.81 -15.76
C TYR A 147 -10.45 9.31 -15.24
N ILE A 148 -10.61 9.27 -13.92
CA ILE A 148 -11.66 10.01 -13.21
C ILE A 148 -11.04 11.32 -12.77
N ASP A 149 -11.64 12.41 -13.16
CA ASP A 149 -11.21 13.75 -12.80
C ASP A 149 -11.56 14.05 -11.34
N ILE A 150 -10.99 15.11 -10.82
CA ILE A 150 -11.30 15.68 -9.50
C ILE A 150 -11.99 17.03 -9.68
N ASP A 151 -12.85 17.36 -8.73
CA ASP A 151 -13.47 18.68 -8.67
C ASP A 151 -12.55 19.71 -7.98
N ASP A 152 -13.00 20.96 -7.89
CA ASP A 152 -12.27 22.06 -7.25
C ASP A 152 -12.02 21.83 -5.73
N ASN A 153 -12.73 20.90 -5.10
CA ASN A 153 -12.54 20.49 -3.71
C ASN A 153 -11.56 19.32 -3.57
N GLY A 154 -11.08 18.76 -4.68
CA GLY A 154 -10.20 17.58 -4.71
C GLY A 154 -10.95 16.27 -4.47
N GLU A 155 -12.24 16.21 -4.72
CA GLU A 155 -13.07 15.01 -4.66
C GLU A 155 -13.25 14.38 -6.05
N LEU A 156 -13.34 13.04 -6.10
CA LEU A 156 -13.51 12.32 -7.36
C LEU A 156 -14.90 12.56 -7.98
N MET A 157 -14.92 12.85 -9.27
CA MET A 157 -16.15 12.99 -10.06
C MET A 157 -16.73 11.61 -10.40
N LEU A 158 -17.40 10.98 -9.40
CA LEU A 158 -17.89 9.60 -9.49
C LEU A 158 -18.99 9.36 -10.54
N GLU A 159 -19.54 10.41 -11.11
CA GLU A 159 -20.45 10.35 -12.26
C GLU A 159 -19.73 9.81 -13.50
N GLN A 160 -18.48 10.19 -13.71
CA GLN A 160 -17.64 9.65 -14.79
C GLN A 160 -17.38 8.16 -14.63
N LEU A 161 -17.20 7.68 -13.38
CA LEU A 161 -17.10 6.25 -13.11
C LEU A 161 -18.36 5.51 -13.55
N ASP A 162 -19.54 6.05 -13.24
CA ASP A 162 -20.82 5.43 -13.62
C ASP A 162 -20.96 5.36 -15.16
N GLU A 163 -20.58 6.42 -15.87
CA GLU A 163 -20.58 6.45 -17.34
C GLU A 163 -19.65 5.38 -17.93
N TYR A 164 -18.42 5.26 -17.40
CA TYR A 164 -17.48 4.25 -17.90
C TYR A 164 -17.94 2.83 -17.58
N LEU A 165 -18.44 2.58 -16.36
CA LEU A 165 -18.96 1.25 -15.97
C LEU A 165 -20.17 0.83 -16.82
N ALA A 166 -21.04 1.77 -17.21
CA ALA A 166 -22.20 1.49 -18.05
C ALA A 166 -21.83 0.96 -19.45
N THR A 167 -20.61 1.17 -19.91
CA THR A 167 -20.12 0.62 -21.20
C THR A 167 -19.97 -0.90 -21.20
N GLY A 168 -19.87 -1.53 -20.03
CA GLY A 168 -19.59 -2.96 -19.87
C GLY A 168 -18.18 -3.39 -20.28
N LYS A 169 -17.28 -2.44 -20.56
CA LYS A 169 -15.90 -2.70 -21.01
C LYS A 169 -14.87 -2.61 -19.88
N VAL A 170 -15.23 -2.07 -18.71
CA VAL A 170 -14.31 -1.87 -17.61
C VAL A 170 -13.92 -3.21 -16.98
N LYS A 171 -12.63 -3.51 -16.95
CA LYS A 171 -12.07 -4.71 -16.31
C LYS A 171 -11.51 -4.43 -14.93
N LEU A 172 -10.87 -3.28 -14.77
CA LEU A 172 -10.24 -2.91 -13.51
C LEU A 172 -10.43 -1.42 -13.24
N VAL A 173 -10.66 -1.11 -11.98
CA VAL A 173 -10.58 0.25 -11.42
C VAL A 173 -9.46 0.25 -10.39
N ALA A 174 -8.50 1.17 -10.51
CA ALA A 174 -7.36 1.30 -9.60
C ALA A 174 -7.40 2.70 -8.97
N ILE A 175 -7.61 2.77 -7.65
CA ILE A 175 -7.80 4.03 -6.93
C ILE A 175 -7.06 4.08 -5.61
N SER A 176 -6.66 5.28 -5.19
CA SER A 176 -6.12 5.53 -3.86
C SER A 176 -7.22 5.60 -2.80
N HIS A 177 -6.98 4.97 -1.64
CA HIS A 177 -7.85 5.10 -0.47
C HIS A 177 -7.71 6.48 0.18
N VAL A 178 -6.46 6.97 0.24
CA VAL A 178 -6.12 8.33 0.71
C VAL A 178 -5.09 8.91 -0.25
N SER A 179 -5.37 10.10 -0.79
CA SER A 179 -4.44 10.79 -1.69
C SER A 179 -3.15 11.18 -0.96
N ASN A 180 -2.00 10.88 -1.53
CA ASN A 180 -0.70 11.28 -0.99
C ASN A 180 -0.41 12.79 -1.18
N VAL A 181 -1.13 13.45 -2.08
CA VAL A 181 -0.96 14.88 -2.40
C VAL A 181 -1.97 15.74 -1.65
N LEU A 182 -3.25 15.40 -1.75
CA LEU A 182 -4.35 16.22 -1.20
C LEU A 182 -4.76 15.79 0.20
N GLY A 183 -4.50 14.53 0.60
CA GLY A 183 -5.00 13.96 1.85
C GLY A 183 -6.50 13.62 1.81
N THR A 184 -7.16 13.79 0.68
CA THR A 184 -8.57 13.42 0.48
C THR A 184 -8.74 11.93 0.74
N ILE A 185 -9.76 11.57 1.53
CA ILE A 185 -10.14 10.19 1.81
C ILE A 185 -11.24 9.79 0.84
N THR A 186 -10.96 8.84 -0.02
CA THR A 186 -11.92 8.31 -0.99
C THR A 186 -12.94 7.40 -0.30
N ASP A 187 -14.23 7.56 -0.61
CA ASP A 187 -15.25 6.58 -0.25
C ASP A 187 -15.10 5.31 -1.11
N VAL A 188 -14.06 4.53 -0.79
CA VAL A 188 -13.74 3.31 -1.54
C VAL A 188 -14.85 2.26 -1.47
N GLN A 189 -15.66 2.22 -0.40
CA GLN A 189 -16.78 1.29 -0.30
C GLN A 189 -17.83 1.56 -1.37
N LYS A 190 -18.14 2.84 -1.61
CA LYS A 190 -19.06 3.25 -2.68
C LYS A 190 -18.52 2.85 -4.05
N VAL A 191 -17.23 3.07 -4.31
CA VAL A 191 -16.59 2.70 -5.58
C VAL A 191 -16.56 1.17 -5.75
N ILE A 192 -16.16 0.42 -4.74
CA ILE A 192 -16.14 -1.05 -4.75
C ILE A 192 -17.52 -1.61 -5.10
N LYS A 193 -18.58 -1.08 -4.48
CA LYS A 193 -19.95 -1.51 -4.75
C LYS A 193 -20.34 -1.27 -6.21
N LYS A 194 -19.98 -0.10 -6.78
CA LYS A 194 -20.24 0.21 -8.21
C LYS A 194 -19.48 -0.76 -9.12
N CYS A 195 -18.20 -1.00 -8.87
CA CYS A 195 -17.36 -1.93 -9.64
C CYS A 195 -17.94 -3.34 -9.62
N LYS A 196 -18.28 -3.87 -8.44
CA LYS A 196 -18.87 -5.21 -8.29
C LYS A 196 -20.19 -5.36 -9.05
N ASN A 197 -21.05 -4.36 -9.00
CA ASN A 197 -22.33 -4.37 -9.73
C ASN A 197 -22.12 -4.40 -11.25
N ALA A 198 -21.03 -3.83 -11.74
CA ALA A 198 -20.66 -3.81 -13.16
C ALA A 198 -19.76 -5.00 -13.57
N GLY A 199 -19.37 -5.87 -12.64
CA GLY A 199 -18.47 -7.00 -12.91
C GLY A 199 -17.00 -6.61 -13.10
N ALA A 200 -16.62 -5.38 -12.74
CA ALA A 200 -15.25 -4.91 -12.80
C ALA A 200 -14.50 -5.25 -11.51
N LYS A 201 -13.20 -5.57 -11.61
CA LYS A 201 -12.28 -5.72 -10.47
C LYS A 201 -11.84 -4.37 -9.94
N ILE A 202 -11.41 -4.37 -8.67
CA ILE A 202 -10.91 -3.14 -8.04
C ILE A 202 -9.63 -3.38 -7.26
N LEU A 203 -8.63 -2.53 -7.54
CA LEU A 203 -7.41 -2.40 -6.75
C LEU A 203 -7.47 -1.09 -5.97
N VAL A 204 -7.17 -1.17 -4.68
CA VAL A 204 -7.09 -0.02 -3.79
C VAL A 204 -5.64 0.19 -3.35
N ASP A 205 -5.09 1.36 -3.64
CA ASP A 205 -3.80 1.80 -3.09
C ASP A 205 -4.03 2.37 -1.67
N GLY A 206 -3.64 1.60 -0.68
CA GLY A 206 -3.74 1.92 0.74
C GLY A 206 -2.47 2.47 1.35
N ALA A 207 -1.47 2.87 0.54
CA ALA A 207 -0.17 3.31 1.04
C ALA A 207 -0.25 4.44 2.08
N GLN A 208 -1.21 5.35 1.93
CA GLN A 208 -1.47 6.43 2.89
C GLN A 208 -2.59 6.08 3.88
N ALA A 209 -3.46 5.12 3.60
CA ALA A 209 -4.56 4.77 4.49
C ALA A 209 -4.10 3.92 5.68
N VAL A 210 -3.37 2.82 5.40
CA VAL A 210 -2.94 1.86 6.44
C VAL A 210 -2.13 2.50 7.58
N PRO A 211 -1.22 3.48 7.31
CA PRO A 211 -0.51 4.18 8.38
C PRO A 211 -1.38 5.08 9.26
N HIS A 212 -2.50 5.60 8.74
CA HIS A 212 -3.21 6.73 9.35
C HIS A 212 -4.60 6.39 9.87
N MET A 213 -5.21 5.30 9.42
CA MET A 213 -6.56 4.92 9.80
C MET A 213 -6.73 3.41 9.91
N LYS A 214 -7.74 2.97 10.64
CA LYS A 214 -8.09 1.54 10.69
C LYS A 214 -8.65 1.11 9.33
N VAL A 215 -8.06 0.07 8.76
CA VAL A 215 -8.51 -0.54 7.51
C VAL A 215 -9.01 -1.95 7.81
N ASP A 216 -10.19 -2.29 7.29
CA ASP A 216 -10.80 -3.61 7.39
C ASP A 216 -11.04 -4.12 5.96
N ILE A 217 -10.09 -4.90 5.44
CA ILE A 217 -10.10 -5.36 4.05
C ILE A 217 -11.27 -6.30 3.78
N THR A 218 -11.59 -7.16 4.72
CA THR A 218 -12.74 -8.07 4.58
C THR A 218 -14.04 -7.29 4.44
N ASN A 219 -14.25 -6.26 5.24
CA ASN A 219 -15.45 -5.43 5.16
C ASN A 219 -15.46 -4.53 3.91
N LEU A 220 -14.31 -4.02 3.47
CA LEU A 220 -14.18 -3.30 2.21
C LEU A 220 -14.55 -4.18 1.03
N GLY A 221 -14.02 -5.40 0.98
CA GLY A 221 -14.30 -6.39 -0.04
C GLY A 221 -13.74 -6.03 -1.41
N CYS A 222 -12.63 -5.30 -1.51
CA CYS A 222 -11.88 -5.08 -2.75
C CYS A 222 -11.22 -6.39 -3.22
N ASP A 223 -10.82 -6.44 -4.50
CA ASP A 223 -10.13 -7.59 -5.07
C ASP A 223 -8.63 -7.56 -4.77
N PHE A 224 -8.03 -6.37 -4.76
CA PHE A 224 -6.62 -6.16 -4.45
C PHE A 224 -6.46 -4.94 -3.55
N TYR A 225 -5.55 -5.03 -2.59
CA TYR A 225 -5.21 -3.93 -1.68
C TYR A 225 -3.70 -3.86 -1.51
N ALA A 226 -3.09 -2.74 -1.88
CA ALA A 226 -1.64 -2.55 -1.84
C ALA A 226 -1.23 -1.51 -0.79
N PHE A 227 -0.16 -1.76 -0.04
CA PHE A 227 0.39 -0.80 0.93
C PHE A 227 1.88 -1.04 1.17
N SER A 228 2.53 -0.13 1.90
CA SER A 228 3.98 -0.16 2.14
C SER A 228 4.32 -0.08 3.61
N ALA A 229 5.11 -1.02 4.10
CA ALA A 229 5.56 -1.06 5.49
C ALA A 229 6.39 0.18 5.90
N HIS A 230 7.19 0.74 4.97
CA HIS A 230 8.03 1.90 5.27
C HIS A 230 7.27 3.19 5.61
N LYS A 231 5.99 3.27 5.26
CA LYS A 231 5.09 4.39 5.62
C LYS A 231 4.36 4.16 6.93
N MET A 232 4.36 2.94 7.46
CA MET A 232 3.72 2.55 8.72
C MET A 232 4.73 2.06 9.76
N LEU A 233 5.82 2.79 9.94
CA LEU A 233 6.93 2.57 10.87
C LEU A 233 7.80 1.34 10.59
N GLY A 234 7.42 0.48 9.66
CA GLY A 234 8.14 -0.73 9.29
C GLY A 234 9.44 -0.44 8.52
N PRO A 235 10.29 -1.44 8.32
CA PRO A 235 11.51 -1.28 7.56
C PRO A 235 11.22 -1.00 6.09
N CYS A 236 12.14 -0.30 5.42
CA CYS A 236 12.16 -0.19 3.98
C CYS A 236 12.72 -1.49 3.41
N LEU A 237 11.93 -2.22 2.65
CA LEU A 237 12.41 -3.40 1.94
C LEU A 237 13.08 -2.95 0.65
N LEU A 238 14.40 -2.78 0.69
CA LEU A 238 15.25 -2.40 -0.43
C LEU A 238 14.93 -1.04 -1.08
N TYR A 239 15.67 -0.09 -0.64
CA TYR A 239 15.86 1.18 -1.32
C TYR A 239 16.76 0.97 -2.56
N THR A 240 16.23 0.36 -3.59
CA THR A 240 16.91 0.27 -4.87
C THR A 240 15.91 0.56 -5.96
N SER A 241 15.91 1.76 -6.43
CA SER A 241 15.08 2.28 -7.51
C SER A 241 13.71 2.82 -7.07
N ASP A 242 13.70 3.86 -6.28
CA ASP A 242 12.64 4.86 -6.45
C ASP A 242 13.03 5.72 -7.66
N ALA A 243 12.84 5.15 -8.85
CA ALA A 243 13.04 5.85 -10.11
C ALA A 243 11.94 6.90 -10.37
N ALA A 244 11.11 7.17 -9.37
CA ALA A 244 10.07 8.18 -9.42
C ALA A 244 10.53 9.55 -8.88
N ASP A 245 11.73 9.62 -8.30
CA ASP A 245 12.31 10.86 -7.73
C ASP A 245 13.45 11.44 -8.57
N GLU A 246 13.69 10.96 -9.80
CA GLU A 246 14.61 11.56 -10.78
C GLU A 246 13.88 12.23 -11.94
#